data_6cd40fe631b2628c9d6de45d9c9256de
#
_entry.id   6cd40fe631b2628c9d6de45d9c9256de
#
_cell.length_a   1.000
_cell.length_b   1.000
_cell.length_c   1.000
_cell.angle_alpha   90.00
_cell.angle_beta   90.00
_cell.angle_gamma   90.00
#
_symmetry.space_group_name_H-M   'P 1'
#
loop_
_entity.id
_entity.type
_entity.pdbx_description
1 polymer ?
#
loop_
_entity_poly.entity_id
_entity_poly.type
_entity_poly.pdbx_seq_one_letter_code
_entity_poly.pdbx_strand_id
1 'polypeptide(L)'
;NLETEQVATAMNEMAATVQEVAHNATDAADAANHANESTEQGKLVVQKVVATIAVLAEEIAAAANAINELERNTAEIDSVLVVIRNITEQTNLLALNAAIEAARAGEQGRGFAVVADEVRTLATRTQASTTEIQKMIEALQLKAKSTVSAMETSSRTTQSCVAQVNQAGEELVAITQAVSTISQMNIQIASAANEQCAVSAEINKNINNINDIATTTTNSAVHTARAGDELAQLAARLQVLLAQFRI
;
A
#
# COMPACT_ATOMS: atom_id res chain seq x y z
N ASN A 1 43.34 42.64 -15.37
CA ASN A 1 41.91 42.74 -15.82
C ASN A 1 41.34 41.42 -16.37
N LEU A 2 42.17 40.59 -17.08
CA LEU A 2 41.68 39.32 -17.62
C LEU A 2 41.13 38.36 -16.55
N GLU A 3 41.79 38.22 -15.43
CA GLU A 3 41.37 37.39 -14.27
C GLU A 3 40.10 37.92 -13.62
N THR A 4 39.93 39.25 -13.53
CA THR A 4 38.72 39.87 -12.93
C THR A 4 37.51 39.65 -13.85
N GLU A 5 37.67 39.69 -15.16
CA GLU A 5 36.61 39.39 -16.16
C GLU A 5 36.21 37.91 -16.12
N GLN A 6 37.20 37.00 -15.96
CA GLN A 6 36.91 35.56 -15.80
C GLN A 6 36.15 35.27 -14.53
N VAL A 7 36.50 35.92 -13.42
CA VAL A 7 35.80 35.76 -12.15
C VAL A 7 34.38 36.34 -12.24
N ALA A 8 34.19 37.49 -12.90
CA ALA A 8 32.86 38.06 -13.14
C ALA A 8 31.94 37.11 -13.98
N THR A 9 32.51 36.49 -15.00
CA THR A 9 31.81 35.50 -15.82
C THR A 9 31.38 34.28 -14.98
N ALA A 10 32.34 33.72 -14.22
CA ALA A 10 32.07 32.59 -13.33
C ALA A 10 31.02 32.92 -12.25
N MET A 11 30.97 34.15 -11.74
CA MET A 11 29.96 34.59 -10.79
C MET A 11 28.56 34.71 -11.43
N ASN A 12 28.46 35.13 -12.69
CA ASN A 12 27.19 35.17 -13.43
C ASN A 12 26.68 33.74 -13.70
N GLU A 13 27.55 32.81 -14.10
CA GLU A 13 27.21 31.39 -14.28
C GLU A 13 26.78 30.75 -12.93
N MET A 14 27.48 31.09 -11.83
CA MET A 14 27.10 30.65 -10.48
C MET A 14 25.70 31.16 -10.11
N ALA A 15 25.41 32.45 -10.33
CA ALA A 15 24.10 33.02 -10.02
C ALA A 15 22.98 32.31 -10.79
N ALA A 16 23.19 32.01 -12.08
CA ALA A 16 22.23 31.28 -12.90
C ALA A 16 22.02 29.85 -12.40
N THR A 17 23.10 29.13 -12.07
CA THR A 17 23.02 27.75 -11.53
C THR A 17 22.33 27.71 -10.17
N VAL A 18 22.61 28.65 -9.30
CA VAL A 18 21.99 28.74 -7.97
C VAL A 18 20.49 29.07 -8.09
N GLN A 19 20.09 29.89 -9.06
CA GLN A 19 18.69 30.18 -9.34
C GLN A 19 17.96 28.95 -9.87
N GLU A 20 18.61 28.13 -10.69
CA GLU A 20 18.08 26.85 -11.14
C GLU A 20 17.94 25.86 -9.97
N VAL A 21 18.89 25.81 -9.04
CA VAL A 21 18.78 25.00 -7.80
C VAL A 21 17.60 25.44 -6.97
N ALA A 22 17.36 26.75 -6.79
CA ALA A 22 16.21 27.25 -6.04
C ALA A 22 14.88 26.85 -6.69
N HIS A 23 14.80 26.92 -8.02
CA HIS A 23 13.61 26.50 -8.76
C HIS A 23 13.39 25.00 -8.63
N ASN A 24 14.42 24.16 -8.86
CA ASN A 24 14.33 22.71 -8.75
C ASN A 24 13.95 22.27 -7.33
N ALA A 25 14.44 22.96 -6.30
CA ALA A 25 14.05 22.68 -4.92
C ALA A 25 12.58 23.02 -4.65
N THR A 26 12.07 24.10 -5.26
CA THR A 26 10.63 24.45 -5.15
C THR A 26 9.76 23.38 -5.82
N ASP A 27 10.12 22.97 -7.04
CA ASP A 27 9.41 21.92 -7.77
C ASP A 27 9.43 20.58 -7.03
N ALA A 28 10.56 20.24 -6.42
CA ALA A 28 10.70 19.04 -5.60
C ALA A 28 9.86 19.10 -4.31
N ALA A 29 9.71 20.29 -3.69
CA ALA A 29 8.82 20.47 -2.54
C ALA A 29 7.35 20.30 -2.96
N ASP A 30 6.94 20.81 -4.11
CA ASP A 30 5.58 20.64 -4.63
C ASP A 30 5.30 19.18 -4.99
N ALA A 31 6.25 18.49 -5.63
CA ALA A 31 6.14 17.06 -5.89
C ALA A 31 6.00 16.24 -4.60
N ALA A 32 6.75 16.59 -3.55
CA ALA A 32 6.63 15.99 -2.23
C ALA A 32 5.24 16.22 -1.62
N ASN A 33 4.68 17.43 -1.74
CA ASN A 33 3.33 17.72 -1.26
C ASN A 33 2.27 16.86 -1.98
N HIS A 34 2.36 16.71 -3.30
CA HIS A 34 1.47 15.81 -4.06
C HIS A 34 1.63 14.34 -3.67
N ALA A 35 2.86 13.88 -3.40
CA ALA A 35 3.09 12.54 -2.90
C ALA A 35 2.46 12.33 -1.51
N ASN A 36 2.53 13.34 -0.65
CA ASN A 36 1.88 13.33 0.66
C ASN A 36 0.35 13.21 0.54
N GLU A 37 -0.29 13.99 -0.33
CA GLU A 37 -1.74 13.89 -0.60
C GLU A 37 -2.12 12.49 -1.10
N SER A 38 -1.34 11.94 -2.03
CA SER A 38 -1.56 10.59 -2.56
C SER A 38 -1.42 9.51 -1.48
N THR A 39 -0.48 9.68 -0.55
CA THR A 39 -0.26 8.76 0.56
C THR A 39 -1.42 8.82 1.57
N GLU A 40 -1.93 10.01 1.88
CA GLU A 40 -3.12 10.15 2.74
C GLU A 40 -4.37 9.53 2.10
N GLN A 41 -4.55 9.67 0.80
CA GLN A 41 -5.62 8.96 0.08
C GLN A 41 -5.45 7.44 0.14
N GLY A 42 -4.21 6.95 -0.04
CA GLY A 42 -3.87 5.54 0.13
C GLY A 42 -4.24 5.00 1.51
N LYS A 43 -3.97 5.76 2.56
CA LYS A 43 -4.31 5.43 3.94
C LYS A 43 -5.83 5.30 4.16
N LEU A 44 -6.63 6.20 3.57
CA LEU A 44 -8.09 6.10 3.62
C LEU A 44 -8.59 4.83 2.91
N VAL A 45 -7.97 4.44 1.80
CA VAL A 45 -8.29 3.19 1.10
C VAL A 45 -7.97 1.98 1.99
N VAL A 46 -6.80 1.95 2.63
CA VAL A 46 -6.38 0.90 3.57
C VAL A 46 -7.40 0.76 4.71
N GLN A 47 -7.82 1.86 5.33
CA GLN A 47 -8.84 1.86 6.38
C GLN A 47 -10.18 1.26 5.90
N LYS A 48 -10.61 1.62 4.68
CA LYS A 48 -11.81 1.06 4.09
C LYS A 48 -11.70 -0.44 3.82
N VAL A 49 -10.52 -0.90 3.38
CA VAL A 49 -10.25 -2.34 3.17
C VAL A 49 -10.34 -3.09 4.49
N VAL A 50 -9.74 -2.57 5.59
CA VAL A 50 -9.84 -3.18 6.92
C VAL A 50 -11.31 -3.31 7.36
N ALA A 51 -12.10 -2.26 7.19
CA ALA A 51 -13.54 -2.30 7.53
C ALA A 51 -14.30 -3.34 6.67
N THR A 52 -13.98 -3.45 5.38
CA THR A 52 -14.62 -4.44 4.50
C THR A 52 -14.24 -5.87 4.89
N ILE A 53 -12.98 -6.11 5.28
CA ILE A 53 -12.51 -7.41 5.74
C ILE A 53 -13.19 -7.79 7.08
N ALA A 54 -13.44 -6.82 7.97
CA ALA A 54 -14.17 -7.06 9.21
C ALA A 54 -15.60 -7.56 8.94
N VAL A 55 -16.32 -6.94 8.00
CA VAL A 55 -17.65 -7.40 7.58
C VAL A 55 -17.59 -8.80 6.98
N LEU A 56 -16.59 -9.08 6.13
CA LEU A 56 -16.39 -10.41 5.55
C LEU A 56 -16.15 -11.48 6.64
N ALA A 57 -15.41 -11.15 7.68
CA ALA A 57 -15.18 -12.06 8.82
C ALA A 57 -16.49 -12.39 9.54
N GLU A 58 -17.37 -11.41 9.73
CA GLU A 58 -18.71 -11.63 10.33
C GLU A 58 -19.58 -12.51 9.42
N GLU A 59 -19.57 -12.29 8.13
CA GLU A 59 -20.33 -13.12 7.16
C GLU A 59 -19.84 -14.56 7.15
N ILE A 60 -18.54 -14.80 7.19
CA ILE A 60 -17.95 -16.15 7.28
C ILE A 60 -18.38 -16.83 8.58
N ALA A 61 -18.36 -16.12 9.70
CA ALA A 61 -18.78 -16.65 10.99
C ALA A 61 -20.30 -17.00 11.00
N ALA A 62 -21.14 -16.13 10.44
CA ALA A 62 -22.58 -16.38 10.32
C ALA A 62 -22.86 -17.60 9.44
N ALA A 63 -22.17 -17.73 8.30
CA ALA A 63 -22.31 -18.89 7.43
C ALA A 63 -21.83 -20.19 8.10
N ALA A 64 -20.73 -20.16 8.85
CA ALA A 64 -20.27 -21.31 9.63
C ALA A 64 -21.32 -21.77 10.67
N ASN A 65 -21.97 -20.81 11.36
CA ASN A 65 -23.03 -21.11 12.31
C ASN A 65 -24.27 -21.75 11.61
N ALA A 66 -24.66 -21.24 10.45
CA ALA A 66 -25.78 -21.81 9.69
C ALA A 66 -25.50 -23.26 9.24
N ILE A 67 -24.27 -23.56 8.83
CA ILE A 67 -23.88 -24.93 8.45
C ILE A 67 -23.84 -25.86 9.68
N ASN A 68 -23.38 -25.40 10.82
CA ASN A 68 -23.42 -26.16 12.08
C ASN A 68 -24.86 -26.46 12.50
N GLU A 69 -25.79 -25.54 12.30
CA GLU A 69 -27.22 -25.79 12.52
C GLU A 69 -27.78 -26.81 11.53
N LEU A 70 -27.38 -26.75 10.26
CA LEU A 70 -27.72 -27.76 9.25
C LEU A 70 -27.20 -29.16 9.66
N GLU A 71 -25.98 -29.28 10.15
CA GLU A 71 -25.41 -30.54 10.64
C GLU A 71 -26.26 -31.11 11.79
N ARG A 72 -26.68 -30.27 12.75
CA ARG A 72 -27.55 -30.70 13.85
C ARG A 72 -28.91 -31.17 13.36
N ASN A 73 -29.55 -30.40 12.47
CA ASN A 73 -30.87 -30.76 11.90
C ASN A 73 -30.80 -32.06 11.11
N THR A 74 -29.74 -32.30 10.35
CA THR A 74 -29.54 -33.57 9.64
C THR A 74 -29.31 -34.74 10.58
N ALA A 75 -28.66 -34.55 11.72
CA ALA A 75 -28.52 -35.59 12.75
C ALA A 75 -29.88 -35.94 13.41
N GLU A 76 -30.77 -34.96 13.59
CA GLU A 76 -32.12 -35.20 14.07
C GLU A 76 -32.95 -36.01 13.05
N ILE A 77 -32.84 -35.70 11.77
CA ILE A 77 -33.49 -36.48 10.70
C ILE A 77 -32.98 -37.90 10.67
N ASP A 78 -31.66 -38.12 10.87
CA ASP A 78 -31.09 -39.48 10.92
C ASP A 78 -31.69 -40.30 12.07
N SER A 79 -31.89 -39.69 13.24
CA SER A 79 -32.55 -40.37 14.35
C SER A 79 -33.99 -40.78 14.06
N VAL A 80 -34.73 -39.94 13.32
CA VAL A 80 -36.13 -40.26 12.87
C VAL A 80 -36.13 -41.41 11.87
N LEU A 81 -35.15 -41.43 10.94
CA LEU A 81 -35.01 -42.53 9.96
C LEU A 81 -34.75 -43.87 10.65
N VAL A 82 -33.99 -43.91 11.70
CA VAL A 82 -33.75 -45.10 12.52
C VAL A 82 -35.10 -45.63 13.10
N VAL A 83 -35.92 -44.72 13.64
CA VAL A 83 -37.25 -45.10 14.17
C VAL A 83 -38.16 -45.65 13.05
N ILE A 84 -38.21 -44.97 11.88
CA ILE A 84 -39.03 -45.43 10.74
C ILE A 84 -38.56 -46.81 10.26
N ARG A 85 -37.26 -47.05 10.21
CA ARG A 85 -36.69 -48.35 9.84
C ARG A 85 -37.13 -49.43 10.81
N ASN A 86 -37.10 -49.21 12.13
CA ASN A 86 -37.54 -50.15 13.15
C ASN A 86 -39.06 -50.47 13.01
N ILE A 87 -39.91 -49.42 12.75
CA ILE A 87 -41.33 -49.62 12.55
C ILE A 87 -41.59 -50.45 11.29
N THR A 88 -40.84 -50.16 10.19
CA THR A 88 -41.01 -50.93 8.94
C THR A 88 -40.58 -52.37 9.08
N GLU A 89 -39.53 -52.66 9.83
CA GLU A 89 -39.09 -53.99 10.11
C GLU A 89 -40.14 -54.77 10.95
N GLN A 90 -40.69 -54.13 12.00
CA GLN A 90 -41.78 -54.69 12.77
C GLN A 90 -43.02 -54.93 11.92
N THR A 91 -43.40 -53.99 11.04
CA THR A 91 -44.53 -54.12 10.11
C THR A 91 -44.34 -55.28 9.15
N ASN A 92 -43.11 -55.46 8.61
CA ASN A 92 -42.75 -56.59 7.75
C ASN A 92 -42.94 -57.93 8.48
N LEU A 93 -42.47 -58.02 9.74
CA LEU A 93 -42.63 -59.22 10.59
C LEU A 93 -44.10 -59.48 10.94
N LEU A 94 -44.89 -58.45 11.25
CA LEU A 94 -46.36 -58.59 11.49
C LEU A 94 -47.09 -59.08 10.23
N ALA A 95 -46.75 -58.54 9.08
CA ALA A 95 -47.29 -58.95 7.79
C ALA A 95 -46.95 -60.42 7.44
N LEU A 96 -45.72 -60.83 7.73
CA LEU A 96 -45.30 -62.20 7.55
C LEU A 96 -46.08 -63.17 8.46
N ASN A 97 -46.24 -62.83 9.73
CA ASN A 97 -47.04 -63.64 10.68
C ASN A 97 -48.52 -63.72 10.26
N ALA A 98 -49.09 -62.60 9.76
CA ALA A 98 -50.44 -62.57 9.24
C ALA A 98 -50.60 -63.45 7.99
N ALA A 99 -49.65 -63.41 7.06
CA ALA A 99 -49.63 -64.28 5.88
C ALA A 99 -49.55 -65.75 6.23
N ILE A 100 -48.74 -66.14 7.26
CA ILE A 100 -48.65 -67.51 7.75
C ILE A 100 -49.96 -67.99 8.32
N GLU A 101 -50.64 -67.16 9.16
CA GLU A 101 -51.87 -67.54 9.80
C GLU A 101 -53.05 -67.55 8.80
N ALA A 102 -53.05 -66.67 7.79
CA ALA A 102 -53.98 -66.72 6.67
C ALA A 102 -53.85 -68.00 5.82
N ALA A 103 -52.62 -68.45 5.58
CA ALA A 103 -52.35 -69.73 4.90
C ALA A 103 -52.86 -70.90 5.75
N ARG A 104 -52.75 -70.83 7.06
CA ARG A 104 -53.25 -71.86 8.00
C ARG A 104 -54.74 -71.99 8.05
N ALA A 105 -55.48 -70.88 7.81
CA ALA A 105 -56.99 -70.86 7.72
C ALA A 105 -57.52 -71.37 6.40
N GLY A 106 -56.68 -71.78 5.45
CA GLY A 106 -57.08 -72.34 4.18
C GLY A 106 -57.95 -71.43 3.33
N GLU A 107 -59.06 -71.95 2.67
CA GLU A 107 -59.89 -71.13 1.79
C GLU A 107 -60.53 -69.91 2.52
N GLN A 108 -60.79 -69.96 3.80
CA GLN A 108 -61.30 -68.82 4.60
C GLN A 108 -60.26 -67.69 4.80
N GLY A 109 -59.01 -67.98 4.65
CA GLY A 109 -57.90 -67.02 4.84
C GLY A 109 -57.44 -66.30 3.55
N ARG A 110 -57.93 -66.67 2.36
CA ARG A 110 -57.40 -66.16 1.08
C ARG A 110 -57.40 -64.61 0.95
N GLY A 111 -58.48 -63.95 1.42
CA GLY A 111 -58.56 -62.48 1.39
C GLY A 111 -57.52 -61.82 2.32
N PHE A 112 -57.30 -62.43 3.53
CA PHE A 112 -56.28 -61.95 4.48
C PHE A 112 -54.86 -62.19 3.98
N ALA A 113 -54.57 -63.26 3.25
CA ALA A 113 -53.28 -63.53 2.67
C ALA A 113 -52.85 -62.47 1.66
N VAL A 114 -53.80 -62.01 0.79
CA VAL A 114 -53.52 -60.95 -0.18
C VAL A 114 -53.20 -59.61 0.49
N VAL A 115 -53.95 -59.25 1.55
CA VAL A 115 -53.68 -58.02 2.31
C VAL A 115 -52.32 -58.11 3.01
N ALA A 116 -51.99 -59.24 3.61
CA ALA A 116 -50.72 -59.46 4.30
C ALA A 116 -49.52 -59.35 3.32
N ASP A 117 -49.60 -59.90 2.15
CA ASP A 117 -48.57 -59.78 1.12
C ASP A 117 -48.39 -58.35 0.60
N GLU A 118 -49.51 -57.59 0.45
CA GLU A 118 -49.47 -56.19 0.04
C GLU A 118 -48.82 -55.34 1.13
N VAL A 119 -49.15 -55.52 2.44
CA VAL A 119 -48.50 -54.85 3.59
C VAL A 119 -47.04 -55.17 3.65
N ARG A 120 -46.65 -56.44 3.39
CA ARG A 120 -45.24 -56.87 3.37
C ARG A 120 -44.46 -56.19 2.23
N THR A 121 -45.05 -56.09 1.05
CA THR A 121 -44.48 -55.42 -0.11
C THR A 121 -44.29 -53.90 0.18
N LEU A 122 -45.27 -53.25 0.79
CA LEU A 122 -45.22 -51.86 1.18
C LEU A 122 -44.11 -51.62 2.22
N ALA A 123 -44.02 -52.52 3.23
CA ALA A 123 -42.92 -52.44 4.24
C ALA A 123 -41.53 -52.54 3.59
N THR A 124 -41.35 -53.48 2.64
CA THR A 124 -40.12 -53.66 1.91
C THR A 124 -39.74 -52.40 1.08
N ARG A 125 -40.73 -51.82 0.38
CA ARG A 125 -40.52 -50.57 -0.38
C ARG A 125 -40.20 -49.41 0.52
N THR A 126 -40.85 -49.27 1.67
CA THR A 126 -40.56 -48.22 2.66
C THR A 126 -39.17 -48.37 3.21
N GLN A 127 -38.70 -49.58 3.51
CA GLN A 127 -37.35 -49.90 3.95
C GLN A 127 -36.28 -49.48 2.90
N ALA A 128 -36.52 -49.76 1.62
CA ALA A 128 -35.66 -49.33 0.55
C ALA A 128 -35.54 -47.81 0.46
N SER A 129 -36.70 -47.11 0.50
CA SER A 129 -36.71 -45.64 0.47
C SER A 129 -36.02 -44.99 1.67
N THR A 130 -36.20 -45.52 2.89
CA THR A 130 -35.51 -45.03 4.07
C THR A 130 -34.00 -45.23 3.97
N THR A 131 -33.53 -46.32 3.36
CA THR A 131 -32.09 -46.56 3.13
C THR A 131 -31.53 -45.57 2.12
N GLU A 132 -32.26 -45.18 1.08
CA GLU A 132 -31.82 -44.14 0.16
C GLU A 132 -31.75 -42.77 0.81
N ILE A 133 -32.76 -42.43 1.63
CA ILE A 133 -32.74 -41.14 2.38
C ILE A 133 -31.54 -41.12 3.35
N GLN A 134 -31.25 -42.21 4.03
CA GLN A 134 -30.10 -42.33 4.92
C GLN A 134 -28.82 -42.00 4.20
N LYS A 135 -28.55 -42.57 3.03
CA LYS A 135 -27.40 -42.25 2.20
C LYS A 135 -27.29 -40.77 1.82
N MET A 136 -28.45 -40.15 1.52
CA MET A 136 -28.49 -38.71 1.21
C MET A 136 -28.14 -37.86 2.45
N ILE A 137 -28.61 -38.23 3.64
CA ILE A 137 -28.28 -37.56 4.90
C ILE A 137 -26.81 -37.68 5.23
N GLU A 138 -26.21 -38.88 5.13
CA GLU A 138 -24.78 -39.09 5.31
C GLU A 138 -23.94 -38.23 4.36
N ALA A 139 -24.33 -38.16 3.09
CA ALA A 139 -23.67 -37.32 2.11
C ALA A 139 -23.79 -35.82 2.43
N LEU A 140 -24.93 -35.35 2.95
CA LEU A 140 -25.15 -33.99 3.43
C LEU A 140 -24.27 -33.67 4.63
N GLN A 141 -24.19 -34.56 5.62
CA GLN A 141 -23.36 -34.38 6.80
C GLN A 141 -21.86 -34.27 6.43
N LEU A 142 -21.40 -35.13 5.48
CA LEU A 142 -20.03 -35.07 5.00
C LEU A 142 -19.74 -33.75 4.31
N LYS A 143 -20.66 -33.26 3.46
CA LYS A 143 -20.52 -31.95 2.82
C LYS A 143 -20.56 -30.79 3.81
N ALA A 144 -21.44 -30.84 4.81
CA ALA A 144 -21.50 -29.85 5.88
C ALA A 144 -20.16 -29.72 6.60
N LYS A 145 -19.57 -30.83 7.06
CA LYS A 145 -18.24 -30.85 7.69
C LYS A 145 -17.15 -30.25 6.79
N SER A 146 -17.14 -30.63 5.52
CA SER A 146 -16.15 -30.07 4.56
C SER A 146 -16.32 -28.56 4.40
N THR A 147 -17.58 -28.08 4.40
CA THR A 147 -17.88 -26.64 4.29
C THR A 147 -17.43 -25.87 5.54
N VAL A 148 -17.66 -26.41 6.75
CA VAL A 148 -17.16 -25.80 7.99
C VAL A 148 -15.63 -25.69 7.97
N SER A 149 -14.92 -26.73 7.59
CA SER A 149 -13.46 -26.71 7.47
C SER A 149 -12.95 -25.67 6.46
N ALA A 150 -13.65 -25.51 5.34
CA ALA A 150 -13.34 -24.45 4.36
C ALA A 150 -13.57 -23.05 4.95
N MET A 151 -14.63 -22.86 5.75
CA MET A 151 -14.92 -21.61 6.41
C MET A 151 -13.91 -21.26 7.48
N GLU A 152 -13.44 -22.23 8.27
CA GLU A 152 -12.35 -22.05 9.24
C GLU A 152 -11.06 -21.60 8.54
N THR A 153 -10.75 -22.20 7.39
CA THR A 153 -9.60 -21.80 6.57
C THR A 153 -9.76 -20.38 6.04
N SER A 154 -10.95 -20.03 5.54
CA SER A 154 -11.28 -18.68 5.08
C SER A 154 -11.17 -17.65 6.22
N SER A 155 -11.64 -17.99 7.42
CA SER A 155 -11.53 -17.13 8.61
C SER A 155 -10.07 -16.85 8.97
N ARG A 156 -9.20 -17.87 8.98
CA ARG A 156 -7.76 -17.68 9.20
C ARG A 156 -7.10 -16.82 8.14
N THR A 157 -7.46 -17.04 6.88
CA THR A 157 -6.97 -16.22 5.76
C THR A 157 -7.38 -14.77 5.93
N THR A 158 -8.63 -14.51 6.30
CA THR A 158 -9.16 -13.16 6.56
C THR A 158 -8.39 -12.47 7.69
N GLN A 159 -8.10 -13.17 8.79
CA GLN A 159 -7.27 -12.63 9.88
C GLN A 159 -5.84 -12.29 9.43
N SER A 160 -5.23 -13.15 8.59
CA SER A 160 -3.92 -12.88 8.01
C SER A 160 -3.95 -11.65 7.10
N CYS A 161 -5.01 -11.49 6.30
CA CYS A 161 -5.21 -10.31 5.46
C CYS A 161 -5.31 -9.02 6.27
N VAL A 162 -6.03 -9.02 7.41
CA VAL A 162 -6.09 -7.86 8.31
C VAL A 162 -4.70 -7.46 8.80
N ALA A 163 -3.89 -8.43 9.23
CA ALA A 163 -2.52 -8.16 9.69
C ALA A 163 -1.66 -7.53 8.58
N GLN A 164 -1.73 -8.06 7.36
CA GLN A 164 -0.97 -7.53 6.21
C GLN A 164 -1.44 -6.12 5.80
N VAL A 165 -2.75 -5.87 5.83
CA VAL A 165 -3.31 -4.55 5.48
C VAL A 165 -2.96 -3.51 6.55
N ASN A 166 -2.95 -3.89 7.83
CA ASN A 166 -2.48 -3.00 8.90
C ASN A 166 -1.00 -2.66 8.75
N GLN A 167 -0.16 -3.65 8.42
CA GLN A 167 1.26 -3.40 8.13
C GLN A 167 1.43 -2.45 6.94
N ALA A 168 0.66 -2.61 5.87
CA ALA A 168 0.67 -1.66 4.75
C ALA A 168 0.25 -0.25 5.17
N GLY A 169 -0.68 -0.12 6.12
CA GLY A 169 -1.06 1.15 6.73
C GLY A 169 0.09 1.81 7.51
N GLU A 170 0.86 1.04 8.27
CA GLU A 170 2.05 1.53 8.99
C GLU A 170 3.14 2.02 8.03
N GLU A 171 3.38 1.29 6.94
CA GLU A 171 4.33 1.70 5.90
C GLU A 171 3.91 3.02 5.22
N LEU A 172 2.61 3.22 4.96
CA LEU A 172 2.11 4.50 4.43
C LEU A 172 2.35 5.66 5.42
N VAL A 173 2.24 5.43 6.72
CA VAL A 173 2.56 6.45 7.74
C VAL A 173 4.05 6.79 7.70
N ALA A 174 4.93 5.81 7.57
CA ALA A 174 6.38 6.03 7.45
C ALA A 174 6.72 6.81 6.17
N ILE A 175 6.07 6.49 5.04
CA ILE A 175 6.22 7.21 3.77
C ILE A 175 5.78 8.67 3.94
N THR A 176 4.61 8.94 4.54
CA THR A 176 4.11 10.30 4.81
C THR A 176 5.14 11.12 5.59
N GLN A 177 5.73 10.54 6.64
CA GLN A 177 6.75 11.20 7.45
C GLN A 177 8.02 11.51 6.64
N ALA A 178 8.48 10.56 5.83
CA ALA A 178 9.66 10.74 4.98
C ALA A 178 9.43 11.84 3.92
N VAL A 179 8.28 11.83 3.26
CA VAL A 179 7.89 12.83 2.25
C VAL A 179 7.76 14.23 2.87
N SER A 180 7.18 14.33 4.07
CA SER A 180 7.13 15.61 4.82
C SER A 180 8.53 16.16 5.11
N THR A 181 9.46 15.28 5.50
CA THR A 181 10.87 15.66 5.72
C THR A 181 11.52 16.15 4.43
N ILE A 182 11.28 15.46 3.30
CA ILE A 182 11.77 15.85 1.97
C ILE A 182 11.26 17.25 1.59
N SER A 183 9.95 17.52 1.78
CA SER A 183 9.37 18.83 1.52
C SER A 183 10.05 19.93 2.34
N GLN A 184 10.25 19.70 3.64
CA GLN A 184 10.94 20.66 4.51
C GLN A 184 12.39 20.91 4.09
N MET A 185 13.13 19.84 3.73
CA MET A 185 14.50 19.99 3.24
C MET A 185 14.56 20.80 1.94
N ASN A 186 13.66 20.59 1.02
CA ASN A 186 13.62 21.34 -0.22
C ASN A 186 13.30 22.83 -0.01
N ILE A 187 12.41 23.17 0.94
CA ILE A 187 12.17 24.57 1.34
C ILE A 187 13.45 25.20 1.88
N GLN A 188 14.22 24.47 2.70
CA GLN A 188 15.51 24.97 3.22
C GLN A 188 16.55 25.14 2.11
N ILE A 189 16.61 24.21 1.14
CA ILE A 189 17.50 24.31 -0.02
C ILE A 189 17.15 25.54 -0.87
N ALA A 190 15.86 25.77 -1.16
CA ALA A 190 15.40 26.95 -1.89
C ALA A 190 15.77 28.26 -1.16
N SER A 191 15.62 28.30 0.17
CA SER A 191 16.03 29.45 0.98
C SER A 191 17.53 29.69 0.94
N ALA A 192 18.34 28.63 1.12
CA ALA A 192 19.80 28.73 1.06
C ALA A 192 20.29 29.16 -0.35
N ALA A 193 19.66 28.66 -1.40
CA ALA A 193 19.95 29.05 -2.77
C ALA A 193 19.62 30.54 -3.00
N ASN A 194 18.50 31.06 -2.47
CA ASN A 194 18.20 32.49 -2.55
C ASN A 194 19.24 33.37 -1.81
N GLU A 195 19.72 32.92 -0.65
CA GLU A 195 20.81 33.61 0.06
C GLU A 195 22.09 33.57 -0.77
N GLN A 196 22.44 32.43 -1.39
CA GLN A 196 23.59 32.33 -2.26
C GLN A 196 23.49 33.25 -3.50
N CYS A 197 22.30 33.41 -4.09
CA CYS A 197 22.07 34.40 -5.13
C CYS A 197 22.40 35.82 -4.68
N ALA A 198 21.98 36.22 -3.48
CA ALA A 198 22.27 37.53 -2.93
C ALA A 198 23.79 37.74 -2.70
N VAL A 199 24.46 36.70 -2.16
CA VAL A 199 25.90 36.72 -1.98
C VAL A 199 26.66 36.80 -3.30
N SER A 200 26.21 36.03 -4.33
CA SER A 200 26.82 36.10 -5.67
C SER A 200 26.67 37.47 -6.31
N ALA A 201 25.53 38.15 -6.13
CA ALA A 201 25.32 39.52 -6.59
C ALA A 201 26.24 40.51 -5.87
N GLU A 202 26.46 40.34 -4.55
CA GLU A 202 27.40 41.18 -3.78
C GLU A 202 28.85 40.97 -4.21
N ILE A 203 29.24 39.71 -4.45
CA ILE A 203 30.59 39.38 -4.97
C ILE A 203 30.77 40.02 -6.35
N ASN A 204 29.77 39.94 -7.24
CA ASN A 204 29.87 40.56 -8.58
C ASN A 204 30.03 42.08 -8.50
N LYS A 205 29.34 42.75 -7.56
CA LYS A 205 29.56 44.18 -7.26
C LYS A 205 30.99 44.47 -6.78
N ASN A 206 31.51 43.62 -5.90
CA ASN A 206 32.91 43.78 -5.39
C ASN A 206 33.94 43.57 -6.50
N ILE A 207 33.71 42.63 -7.44
CA ILE A 207 34.56 42.43 -8.61
C ILE A 207 34.60 43.67 -9.49
N ASN A 208 33.47 44.32 -9.74
CA ASN A 208 33.40 45.57 -10.51
C ASN A 208 34.18 46.69 -9.78
N ASN A 209 34.06 46.82 -8.47
CA ASN A 209 34.83 47.78 -7.68
C ASN A 209 36.33 47.51 -7.76
N ILE A 210 36.77 46.24 -7.73
CA ILE A 210 38.17 45.85 -7.88
C ILE A 210 38.67 46.24 -9.28
N ASN A 211 37.91 46.07 -10.34
CA ASN A 211 38.25 46.47 -11.68
C ASN A 211 38.43 47.99 -11.83
N ASP A 212 37.54 48.77 -11.20
CA ASP A 212 37.63 50.22 -11.16
C ASP A 212 38.90 50.72 -10.41
N ILE A 213 39.19 50.07 -9.27
CA ILE A 213 40.41 50.35 -8.46
C ILE A 213 41.67 49.98 -9.30
N ALA A 214 41.68 48.82 -9.96
CA ALA A 214 42.81 48.38 -10.78
C ALA A 214 43.06 49.37 -11.96
N THR A 215 42.00 49.84 -12.58
CA THR A 215 42.06 50.84 -13.68
C THR A 215 42.61 52.17 -13.15
N THR A 216 42.11 52.64 -12.01
CA THR A 216 42.57 53.86 -11.35
C THR A 216 44.04 53.75 -10.94
N THR A 217 44.44 52.57 -10.40
CA THR A 217 45.83 52.31 -10.00
C THR A 217 46.77 52.31 -11.22
N THR A 218 46.37 51.70 -12.33
CA THR A 218 47.11 51.70 -13.58
C THR A 218 47.29 53.13 -14.11
N ASN A 219 46.27 53.95 -14.12
CA ASN A 219 46.35 55.35 -14.51
C ASN A 219 47.26 56.14 -13.61
N SER A 220 47.20 55.92 -12.26
CA SER A 220 48.06 56.57 -11.28
C SER A 220 49.53 56.16 -11.46
N ALA A 221 49.80 54.90 -11.78
CA ALA A 221 51.16 54.42 -12.07
C ALA A 221 51.74 55.07 -13.32
N VAL A 222 50.95 55.24 -14.40
CA VAL A 222 51.36 55.94 -15.61
C VAL A 222 51.64 57.41 -15.32
N HIS A 223 50.82 58.11 -14.52
CA HIS A 223 51.07 59.45 -14.07
C HIS A 223 52.35 59.58 -13.24
N THR A 224 52.60 58.64 -12.31
CA THR A 224 53.79 58.62 -11.49
C THR A 224 55.08 58.41 -12.33
N ALA A 225 55.02 57.50 -13.30
CA ALA A 225 56.14 57.29 -14.25
C ALA A 225 56.43 58.55 -15.05
N ARG A 226 55.39 59.25 -15.54
CA ARG A 226 55.56 60.51 -16.27
C ARG A 226 56.15 61.64 -15.43
N ALA A 227 55.71 61.78 -14.19
CA ALA A 227 56.25 62.74 -13.26
C ALA A 227 57.75 62.41 -12.91
N GLY A 228 58.10 61.16 -12.84
CA GLY A 228 59.51 60.68 -12.67
C GLY A 228 60.40 61.07 -13.88
N ASP A 229 59.86 60.90 -15.10
CA ASP A 229 60.60 61.33 -16.33
C ASP A 229 60.79 62.85 -16.38
N GLU A 230 59.72 63.62 -16.03
CA GLU A 230 59.86 65.09 -15.94
C GLU A 230 60.87 65.53 -14.90
N LEU A 231 60.91 64.91 -13.75
CA LEU A 231 61.90 65.14 -12.71
C LEU A 231 63.35 64.81 -13.17
N ALA A 232 63.55 63.69 -13.87
CA ALA A 232 64.85 63.29 -14.43
C ALA A 232 65.28 64.28 -15.49
N GLN A 233 64.42 64.80 -16.36
CA GLN A 233 64.73 65.85 -17.33
C GLN A 233 65.11 67.17 -16.61
N LEU A 234 64.39 67.54 -15.57
CA LEU A 234 64.70 68.76 -14.80
C LEU A 234 66.07 68.67 -14.10
N ALA A 235 66.41 67.51 -13.52
CA ALA A 235 67.67 67.20 -12.91
C ALA A 235 68.85 67.32 -13.93
N ALA A 236 68.64 66.74 -15.13
CA ALA A 236 69.63 66.87 -16.23
C ALA A 236 69.84 68.32 -16.66
N ARG A 237 68.73 69.11 -16.77
CA ARG A 237 68.82 70.55 -17.08
C ARG A 237 69.56 71.33 -15.99
N LEU A 238 69.32 71.04 -14.71
CA LEU A 238 70.02 71.64 -13.56
C LEU A 238 71.53 71.29 -13.60
N GLN A 239 71.89 70.07 -13.92
CA GLN A 239 73.25 69.65 -14.09
C GLN A 239 73.98 70.44 -15.19
N VAL A 240 73.37 70.65 -16.30
CA VAL A 240 73.88 71.46 -17.41
C VAL A 240 74.05 72.91 -17.01
N LEU A 241 73.10 73.52 -16.28
CA LEU A 241 73.13 74.85 -15.79
C LEU A 241 74.29 75.02 -14.74
N LEU A 242 74.42 74.10 -13.80
CA LEU A 242 75.51 74.11 -12.80
C LEU A 242 76.90 73.97 -13.44
N ALA A 243 77.00 73.19 -14.55
CA ALA A 243 78.28 73.06 -15.29
C ALA A 243 78.68 74.40 -15.97
N GLN A 244 77.74 75.31 -16.26
CA GLN A 244 78.08 76.66 -16.78
C GLN A 244 78.72 77.61 -15.72
N PHE A 245 78.46 77.31 -14.41
CA PHE A 245 78.99 78.10 -13.31
C PHE A 245 80.33 77.50 -12.69
N ARG A 246 80.94 76.50 -13.34
CA ARG A 246 82.21 75.98 -12.96
C ARG A 246 83.27 76.94 -13.43
N ILE A 247 83.76 77.80 -12.47
CA ILE A 247 85.02 78.58 -12.58
C ILE A 247 86.18 77.61 -12.28
#